data_23b12526d66467a148a86e89c486f27a
#
_entry.id   23b12526d66467a148a86e89c486f27a
#
_cell.length_a   1.000
_cell.length_b   1.000
_cell.length_c   1.000
_cell.angle_alpha   90.00
_cell.angle_beta   90.00
_cell.angle_gamma   90.00
#
_symmetry.space_group_name_H-M   'P 1'
#
loop_
_entity.id
_entity.type
_entity.pdbx_description
1 polymer ?
#
loop_
_entity_poly.entity_id
_entity_poly.type
_entity_poly.pdbx_seq_one_letter_code
_entity_poly.pdbx_strand_id
1 'polypeptide(L)'
;MSPVTPIVFVVDDDISVRESLELLIRSVGWRVETFTSATDFLAHPRPTVPCCLVLDVSLPDLNGLELQQRLDDRRELPIVFITGHGDIPMSVRAMKAGATESLTKPFRDDALLNAIRSAELKTLRESYAALSRSAARR
;
A
#
# COMPACT_ATOMS: atom_id res chain seq x y z
N MET A 1 -4.67 -25.96 7.59
CA MET A 1 -4.82 -24.53 7.94
C MET A 1 -4.65 -23.67 6.69
N SER A 2 -5.63 -22.87 6.38
CA SER A 2 -5.54 -22.00 5.20
C SER A 2 -4.47 -20.93 5.45
N PRO A 3 -3.62 -20.63 4.46
CA PRO A 3 -2.73 -19.50 4.59
C PRO A 3 -3.55 -18.21 4.71
N VAL A 4 -3.05 -17.30 5.51
CA VAL A 4 -3.67 -15.99 5.66
C VAL A 4 -3.51 -15.22 4.34
N THR A 5 -4.63 -14.82 3.75
CA THR A 5 -4.61 -14.07 2.49
C THR A 5 -4.27 -12.60 2.79
N PRO A 6 -3.21 -12.06 2.20
CA PRO A 6 -2.90 -10.65 2.37
C PRO A 6 -3.98 -9.75 1.79
N ILE A 7 -4.09 -8.55 2.33
CA ILE A 7 -5.05 -7.54 1.88
C ILE A 7 -4.30 -6.39 1.22
N VAL A 8 -4.79 -5.96 0.06
CA VAL A 8 -4.29 -4.78 -0.62
C VAL A 8 -5.35 -3.69 -0.48
N PHE A 9 -4.98 -2.59 0.15
CA PHE A 9 -5.84 -1.42 0.24
C PHE A 9 -5.53 -0.50 -0.94
N VAL A 10 -6.58 0.03 -1.57
CA VAL A 10 -6.44 0.98 -2.68
C VAL A 10 -7.16 2.27 -2.30
N VAL A 11 -6.45 3.37 -2.30
CA VAL A 11 -7.04 4.69 -2.06
C VAL A 11 -6.83 5.55 -3.31
N ASP A 12 -7.92 5.86 -3.99
CA ASP A 12 -7.92 6.68 -5.21
C ASP A 12 -9.31 7.28 -5.37
N ASP A 13 -9.38 8.55 -5.67
CA ASP A 13 -10.67 9.24 -5.83
C ASP A 13 -11.32 8.99 -7.21
N ASP A 14 -10.58 8.50 -8.18
CA ASP A 14 -11.10 8.18 -9.51
C ASP A 14 -11.68 6.77 -9.51
N ILE A 15 -12.99 6.67 -9.75
CA ILE A 15 -13.68 5.37 -9.74
C ILE A 15 -13.16 4.42 -10.82
N SER A 16 -12.83 4.93 -11.99
CA SER A 16 -12.30 4.10 -13.08
C SER A 16 -10.96 3.48 -12.70
N VAL A 17 -10.09 4.25 -12.08
CA VAL A 17 -8.80 3.75 -11.61
C VAL A 17 -8.99 2.72 -10.50
N ARG A 18 -9.85 3.03 -9.51
CA ARG A 18 -10.12 2.08 -8.42
C ARG A 18 -10.64 0.74 -8.94
N GLU A 19 -11.61 0.77 -9.85
CA GLU A 19 -12.18 -0.46 -10.40
C GLU A 19 -11.16 -1.26 -11.20
N SER A 20 -10.35 -0.58 -12.00
CA SER A 20 -9.29 -1.23 -12.78
C SER A 20 -8.25 -1.89 -11.88
N LEU A 21 -7.83 -1.19 -10.84
CA LEU A 21 -6.86 -1.72 -9.87
C LEU A 21 -7.45 -2.91 -9.11
N GLU A 22 -8.71 -2.80 -8.69
CA GLU A 22 -9.38 -3.88 -7.97
C GLU A 22 -9.44 -5.15 -8.81
N LEU A 23 -9.87 -5.04 -10.06
CA LEU A 23 -9.94 -6.20 -10.96
C LEU A 23 -8.57 -6.83 -11.18
N LEU A 24 -7.56 -6.01 -11.42
CA LEU A 24 -6.21 -6.49 -11.65
C LEU A 24 -5.66 -7.23 -10.43
N ILE A 25 -5.80 -6.64 -9.26
CA ILE A 25 -5.26 -7.20 -8.03
C ILE A 25 -5.99 -8.50 -7.66
N ARG A 26 -7.32 -8.52 -7.80
CA ARG A 26 -8.11 -9.73 -7.54
C ARG A 26 -7.76 -10.86 -8.51
N SER A 27 -7.35 -10.53 -9.73
CA SER A 27 -7.05 -11.55 -10.75
C SER A 27 -5.89 -12.45 -10.35
N VAL A 28 -5.03 -12.02 -9.45
CA VAL A 28 -3.90 -12.83 -8.96
C VAL A 28 -4.17 -13.44 -7.58
N GLY A 29 -5.40 -13.33 -7.08
CA GLY A 29 -5.82 -14.01 -5.85
C GLY A 29 -5.73 -13.21 -4.57
N TRP A 30 -5.39 -11.92 -4.61
CA TRP A 30 -5.33 -11.09 -3.42
C TRP A 30 -6.70 -10.53 -3.07
N ARG A 31 -6.92 -10.29 -1.77
CA ARG A 31 -8.08 -9.55 -1.30
C ARG A 31 -7.82 -8.06 -1.49
N VAL A 32 -8.86 -7.34 -1.91
CA VAL A 32 -8.76 -5.90 -2.16
C VAL A 32 -9.87 -5.17 -1.41
N GLU A 33 -9.52 -4.08 -0.76
CA GLU A 33 -10.50 -3.15 -0.19
C GLU A 33 -10.17 -1.75 -0.73
N THR A 34 -11.18 -1.06 -1.25
CA THR A 34 -11.00 0.22 -1.92
C THR A 34 -11.64 1.36 -1.14
N PHE A 35 -11.03 2.53 -1.24
CA PHE A 35 -11.48 3.74 -0.54
C PHE A 35 -11.42 4.92 -1.50
N THR A 36 -12.38 5.83 -1.37
CA THR A 36 -12.43 7.04 -2.22
C THR A 36 -11.60 8.18 -1.69
N SER A 37 -11.23 8.12 -0.41
CA SER A 37 -10.51 9.21 0.24
C SER A 37 -9.56 8.67 1.33
N ALA A 38 -8.58 9.49 1.66
CA ALA A 38 -7.66 9.19 2.75
C ALA A 38 -8.40 9.13 4.09
N THR A 39 -9.37 10.01 4.28
CA THR A 39 -10.16 10.06 5.52
C THR A 39 -10.90 8.74 5.74
N ASP A 40 -11.55 8.20 4.71
CA ASP A 40 -12.24 6.91 4.81
C ASP A 40 -11.28 5.78 5.16
N PHE A 41 -10.10 5.80 4.56
CA PHE A 41 -9.09 4.78 4.84
C PHE A 41 -8.62 4.85 6.29
N LEU A 42 -8.36 6.05 6.80
CA LEU A 42 -7.89 6.24 8.17
C LEU A 42 -8.93 5.80 9.21
N ALA A 43 -10.21 5.91 8.87
CA ALA A 43 -11.30 5.47 9.75
C ALA A 43 -11.47 3.94 9.77
N HIS A 44 -10.88 3.23 8.81
CA HIS A 44 -11.02 1.78 8.71
C HIS A 44 -10.10 1.07 9.71
N PRO A 45 -10.62 0.07 10.45
CA PRO A 45 -9.78 -0.67 11.39
C PRO A 45 -8.65 -1.43 10.68
N ARG A 46 -7.48 -1.44 11.30
CA ARG A 46 -6.32 -2.19 10.77
C ARG A 46 -6.53 -3.68 10.99
N PRO A 47 -6.40 -4.50 9.93
CA PRO A 47 -6.42 -5.94 10.10
C PRO A 47 -5.09 -6.45 10.70
N THR A 48 -5.13 -7.65 11.25
CA THR A 48 -3.93 -8.29 11.80
C THR A 48 -3.17 -9.10 10.75
N VAL A 49 -3.68 -9.17 9.53
CA VAL A 49 -3.05 -9.90 8.43
C VAL A 49 -2.06 -8.99 7.70
N PRO A 50 -1.09 -9.56 6.97
CA PRO A 50 -0.20 -8.76 6.14
C PRO A 50 -1.01 -7.92 5.15
N CYS A 51 -0.62 -6.67 4.96
CA CYS A 51 -1.32 -5.76 4.06
C CYS A 51 -0.36 -4.76 3.44
N CYS A 52 -0.77 -4.17 2.33
CA CYS A 52 -0.07 -3.05 1.74
C CYS A 52 -1.08 -2.03 1.23
N LEU A 53 -0.63 -0.81 1.03
CA LEU A 53 -1.46 0.31 0.59
C LEU A 53 -0.99 0.79 -0.78
N VAL A 54 -1.90 0.78 -1.75
CA VAL A 54 -1.69 1.42 -3.05
C VAL A 54 -2.38 2.78 -2.98
N LEU A 55 -1.62 3.84 -3.09
CA LEU A 55 -2.07 5.18 -2.74
C LEU A 55 -1.79 6.19 -3.85
N ASP A 56 -2.84 6.86 -4.32
CA ASP A 56 -2.69 8.00 -5.21
C ASP A 56 -2.14 9.19 -4.41
N VAL A 57 -1.10 9.83 -4.94
CA VAL A 57 -0.49 10.99 -4.29
C VAL A 57 -1.46 12.19 -4.29
N SER A 58 -2.28 12.33 -5.33
CA SER A 58 -3.13 13.51 -5.53
C SER A 58 -4.56 13.29 -5.06
N LEU A 59 -4.77 13.13 -3.76
CA LEU A 59 -6.11 12.99 -3.19
C LEU A 59 -6.67 14.36 -2.82
N PRO A 60 -8.00 14.56 -2.93
CA PRO A 60 -8.61 15.88 -2.71
C PRO A 60 -8.66 16.30 -1.25
N ASP A 61 -8.79 15.37 -0.31
CA ASP A 61 -8.95 15.71 1.12
C ASP A 61 -7.64 15.73 1.89
N LEU A 62 -6.70 14.88 1.48
CA LEU A 62 -5.42 14.75 2.17
C LEU A 62 -4.44 14.17 1.16
N ASN A 63 -3.35 14.84 0.87
CA ASN A 63 -2.42 14.32 -0.13
C ASN A 63 -1.69 13.08 0.41
N GLY A 64 -1.10 12.31 -0.52
CA GLY A 64 -0.48 11.04 -0.18
C GLY A 64 0.66 11.16 0.82
N LEU A 65 1.41 12.26 0.77
CA LEU A 65 2.50 12.48 1.72
C LEU A 65 1.99 12.74 3.13
N GLU A 66 0.91 13.50 3.26
CA GLU A 66 0.27 13.74 4.56
C GLU A 66 -0.29 12.46 5.14
N LEU A 67 -0.92 11.64 4.29
CA LEU A 67 -1.42 10.34 4.73
C LEU A 67 -0.27 9.45 5.22
N GLN A 68 0.83 9.42 4.48
CA GLN A 68 2.01 8.66 4.85
C GLN A 68 2.52 9.08 6.23
N GLN A 69 2.57 10.39 6.51
CA GLN A 69 2.99 10.90 7.80
C GLN A 69 2.07 10.47 8.93
N ARG A 70 0.75 10.47 8.69
CA ARG A 70 -0.22 10.02 9.68
C ARG A 70 -0.14 8.53 9.96
N LEU A 71 0.37 7.75 9.01
CA LEU A 71 0.55 6.32 9.16
C LEU A 71 1.90 5.95 9.77
N ASP A 72 2.75 6.93 10.04
CA ASP A 72 4.10 6.71 10.54
C ASP A 72 4.12 5.94 11.86
N ASP A 73 3.11 6.13 12.70
CA ASP A 73 2.94 5.37 13.94
C ASP A 73 2.57 3.89 13.69
N ARG A 74 2.26 3.55 12.44
CA ARG A 74 1.86 2.20 12.04
C ARG A 74 2.91 1.65 11.07
N ARG A 75 4.09 1.41 11.57
CA ARG A 75 5.30 1.09 10.82
C ARG A 75 5.21 -0.09 9.87
N GLU A 76 4.16 -0.88 9.96
CA GLU A 76 4.05 -2.16 9.26
C GLU A 76 3.19 -2.11 8.01
N LEU A 77 2.86 -0.91 7.53
CA LEU A 77 2.07 -0.77 6.32
C LEU A 77 2.96 -0.26 5.17
N PRO A 78 3.43 -1.19 4.31
CA PRO A 78 4.17 -0.76 3.12
C PRO A 78 3.28 0.03 2.17
N ILE A 79 3.81 1.06 1.55
CA ILE A 79 3.06 1.94 0.65
C ILE A 79 3.66 1.89 -0.74
N VAL A 80 2.80 1.63 -1.72
CA VAL A 80 3.10 1.76 -3.15
C VAL A 80 2.39 3.01 -3.63
N PHE A 81 3.14 4.04 -3.96
CA PHE A 81 2.56 5.28 -4.47
C PHE A 81 2.28 5.20 -5.95
N ILE A 82 1.18 5.82 -6.36
CA ILE A 82 0.86 6.04 -7.77
C ILE A 82 0.84 7.54 -8.01
N THR A 83 1.59 8.00 -9.01
CA THR A 83 1.73 9.42 -9.33
C THR A 83 1.38 9.69 -10.77
N GLY A 84 0.85 10.88 -11.06
CA GLY A 84 0.69 11.35 -12.43
C GLY A 84 1.96 12.02 -12.96
N HIS A 85 1.97 12.35 -14.24
CA HIS A 85 3.03 13.17 -14.82
C HIS A 85 3.05 14.53 -14.11
N GLY A 86 4.21 14.99 -13.73
CA GLY A 86 4.37 16.26 -13.03
C GLY A 86 4.48 16.13 -11.52
N ASP A 87 4.22 14.94 -10.98
CA ASP A 87 4.31 14.68 -9.53
C ASP A 87 5.64 14.03 -9.15
N ILE A 88 6.67 14.12 -9.99
CA ILE A 88 7.98 13.53 -9.73
C ILE A 88 8.61 14.04 -8.43
N PRO A 89 8.57 15.35 -8.11
CA PRO A 89 9.11 15.81 -6.82
C PRO A 89 8.42 15.17 -5.61
N MET A 90 7.10 15.00 -5.66
CA MET A 90 6.35 14.32 -4.59
C MET A 90 6.72 12.85 -4.50
N SER A 91 6.92 12.20 -5.63
CA SER A 91 7.36 10.81 -5.70
C SER A 91 8.70 10.61 -5.00
N VAL A 92 9.67 11.50 -5.27
CA VAL A 92 10.97 11.46 -4.62
C VAL A 92 10.84 11.65 -3.11
N ARG A 93 10.02 12.61 -2.67
CA ARG A 93 9.78 12.84 -1.24
C ARG A 93 9.16 11.64 -0.56
N ALA A 94 8.19 10.99 -1.23
CA ALA A 94 7.53 9.80 -0.71
C ALA A 94 8.53 8.66 -0.50
N MET A 95 9.44 8.44 -1.45
CA MET A 95 10.45 7.40 -1.34
C MET A 95 11.43 7.70 -0.20
N LYS A 96 11.84 8.95 -0.05
CA LYS A 96 12.71 9.37 1.05
C LYS A 96 12.03 9.19 2.40
N ALA A 97 10.72 9.31 2.45
CA ALA A 97 9.94 9.13 3.68
C ALA A 97 9.59 7.65 3.97
N GLY A 98 10.07 6.72 3.16
CA GLY A 98 9.98 5.30 3.44
C GLY A 98 8.96 4.50 2.61
N ALA A 99 8.40 5.08 1.56
CA ALA A 99 7.53 4.31 0.67
C ALA A 99 8.31 3.16 0.03
N THR A 100 7.64 2.05 -0.20
CA THR A 100 8.27 0.86 -0.77
C THR A 100 8.55 1.05 -2.26
N GLU A 101 7.61 1.66 -2.98
CA GLU A 101 7.71 1.83 -4.42
C GLU A 101 6.89 3.03 -4.86
N SER A 102 7.24 3.58 -6.01
CA SER A 102 6.48 4.66 -6.64
C SER A 102 6.34 4.36 -8.13
N LEU A 103 5.11 4.39 -8.64
CA LEU A 103 4.80 4.12 -10.03
C LEU A 103 4.17 5.35 -10.66
N THR A 104 4.61 5.71 -11.87
CA THR A 104 4.06 6.84 -12.62
C THR A 104 3.00 6.35 -13.59
N LYS A 105 1.87 7.04 -13.65
CA LYS A 105 0.82 6.73 -14.63
C LYS A 105 1.26 7.22 -16.01
N PRO A 106 0.99 6.48 -17.09
CA PRO A 106 0.49 5.11 -17.09
C PRO A 106 1.59 4.12 -16.67
N PHE A 107 1.21 3.08 -15.93
CA PHE A 107 2.13 2.02 -15.52
C PHE A 107 1.66 0.68 -16.10
N ARG A 108 2.57 -0.28 -16.20
CA ARG A 108 2.25 -1.63 -16.67
C ARG A 108 1.63 -2.43 -15.52
N ASP A 109 0.74 -3.33 -15.88
CA ASP A 109 0.09 -4.21 -14.90
C ASP A 109 1.11 -5.01 -14.10
N ASP A 110 2.12 -5.58 -14.77
CA ASP A 110 3.15 -6.36 -14.10
C ASP A 110 4.01 -5.50 -13.16
N ALA A 111 4.23 -4.24 -13.48
CA ALA A 111 4.97 -3.34 -12.59
C ALA A 111 4.22 -3.13 -11.28
N LEU A 112 2.91 -2.93 -11.34
CA LEU A 112 2.10 -2.79 -10.14
C LEU A 112 2.09 -4.07 -9.32
N LEU A 113 1.86 -5.22 -9.95
CA LEU A 113 1.80 -6.49 -9.26
C LEU A 113 3.14 -6.84 -8.60
N ASN A 114 4.25 -6.55 -9.26
CA ASN A 114 5.57 -6.76 -8.68
C ASN A 114 5.83 -5.84 -7.48
N ALA A 115 5.39 -4.58 -7.56
CA ALA A 115 5.51 -3.65 -6.44
C ALA A 115 4.74 -4.13 -5.22
N ILE A 116 3.52 -4.63 -5.43
CA ILE A 116 2.70 -5.18 -4.35
C ILE A 116 3.35 -6.41 -3.74
N ARG A 117 3.87 -7.31 -4.56
CA ARG A 117 4.57 -8.51 -4.06
C ARG A 117 5.77 -8.14 -3.20
N SER A 118 6.55 -7.16 -3.64
CA SER A 118 7.71 -6.67 -2.87
C SER A 118 7.28 -6.10 -1.52
N ALA A 119 6.18 -5.34 -1.51
CA ALA A 119 5.64 -4.76 -0.28
C ALA A 119 5.19 -5.85 0.70
N GLU A 120 4.48 -6.86 0.20
CA GLU A 120 4.02 -7.97 1.04
C GLU A 120 5.17 -8.81 1.59
N LEU A 121 6.19 -9.07 0.78
CA LEU A 121 7.36 -9.79 1.23
C LEU A 121 8.08 -9.03 2.35
N LYS A 122 8.15 -7.71 2.26
CA LYS A 122 8.73 -6.88 3.31
C LYS A 122 7.95 -7.06 4.61
N THR A 123 6.63 -7.00 4.56
CA THR A 123 5.77 -7.19 5.74
C THR A 123 5.98 -8.57 6.36
N LEU A 124 6.01 -9.61 5.54
CA LEU A 124 6.24 -10.97 6.02
C LEU A 124 7.60 -11.12 6.68
N ARG A 125 8.65 -10.53 6.10
CA ARG A 125 10.00 -10.57 6.68
C ARG A 125 10.04 -9.88 8.03
N GLU A 126 9.41 -8.74 8.16
CA GLU A 126 9.34 -8.00 9.41
C GLU A 126 8.61 -8.78 10.49
N SER A 127 7.48 -9.40 10.14
CA SER A 127 6.72 -10.24 11.06
C SER A 127 7.53 -11.45 11.51
N TYR A 128 8.20 -12.10 10.58
CA TYR A 128 9.02 -13.26 10.87
C TYR A 128 10.21 -12.89 11.78
N ALA A 129 10.86 -11.78 11.48
CA ALA A 129 11.96 -11.28 12.29
C ALA A 129 11.51 -10.98 13.73
N ALA A 130 10.34 -10.38 13.88
CA ALA A 130 9.78 -10.09 15.20
C ALA A 130 9.51 -11.38 16.00
N LEU A 131 8.97 -12.41 15.36
CA LEU A 131 8.74 -13.71 15.99
C LEU A 131 10.05 -14.37 16.40
N SER A 132 11.07 -14.31 15.56
CA SER A 132 12.38 -14.86 15.87
C SER A 132 13.02 -14.16 17.07
N ARG A 133 12.92 -12.84 17.14
CA ARG A 133 13.43 -12.09 18.28
C ARG A 133 12.69 -12.45 19.58
N SER A 134 11.38 -12.60 19.51
CA SER A 134 10.57 -12.98 20.64
C SER A 134 10.94 -14.39 21.16
N ALA A 135 11.16 -15.33 20.25
CA ALA A 135 11.57 -16.68 20.59
C ALA A 135 12.95 -16.71 21.23
N ALA A 136 13.88 -15.89 20.75
CA ALA A 136 15.25 -15.84 21.25
C ALA A 136 15.35 -15.31 22.68
N ARG A 137 14.33 -14.61 23.17
CA ARG A 137 14.30 -14.05 24.53
C ARG A 137 13.83 -15.04 25.58
N ARG A 138 13.42 -16.20 25.18
CA ARG A 138 12.99 -17.26 26.12
C ARG A 138 14.19 -18.14 26.56
#